data_19f74a4efbf8887a968d6d338c42ea96
#
_entry.id   19f74a4efbf8887a968d6d338c42ea96
#
_cell.length_a   1.000
_cell.length_b   1.000
_cell.length_c   1.000
_cell.angle_alpha   90.00
_cell.angle_beta   90.00
_cell.angle_gamma   90.00
#
_symmetry.space_group_name_H-M   'P 1'
#
loop_
_entity.id
_entity.type
_entity.pdbx_description
1 polymer ?
#
loop_
_entity_poly.entity_id
_entity_poly.type
_entity_poly.pdbx_seq_one_letter_code
_entity_poly.pdbx_strand_id
1 'polypeptide(L)'
;LAVKMAAQLLNLAEHHEARLYYTTMVQDESRHVEAWLKLLGEVGGPGARDPHLDELARMFLDDLDLLEEKVFLMQVFFERMIIPRFRLIARSAPDTVLADLCRRLTIDDGIHHSSGMAYERVLLRTASKQTKERMIKGAEKMLPIFVDHVLWRPKERDFITSAMRTRDIQRVKEEVEEGVKIASSLGLDVRDIEYTIPNA
;
A
#
# COMPACT_ATOMS: atom_id res chain seq x y z
N LEU A 1 0.04 -0.57 10.99
CA LEU A 1 -0.04 0.61 10.13
C LEU A 1 -1.47 0.84 9.70
N ALA A 2 -2.09 -0.01 8.89
CA ALA A 2 -3.35 0.22 8.19
C ALA A 2 -4.54 0.57 9.11
N VAL A 3 -4.72 -0.13 10.24
CA VAL A 3 -5.76 0.21 11.25
C VAL A 3 -5.66 1.66 11.72
N LYS A 4 -4.44 2.12 12.05
CA LYS A 4 -4.24 3.51 12.51
C LYS A 4 -4.51 4.50 11.38
N MET A 5 -4.12 4.16 10.16
CA MET A 5 -4.35 4.98 8.98
C MET A 5 -5.85 5.11 8.68
N ALA A 6 -6.60 4.01 8.67
CA ALA A 6 -8.04 4.01 8.48
C ALA A 6 -8.75 4.83 9.57
N ALA A 7 -8.29 4.76 10.83
CA ALA A 7 -8.81 5.58 11.91
C ALA A 7 -8.52 7.08 11.72
N GLN A 8 -7.35 7.45 11.18
CA GLN A 8 -7.06 8.84 10.84
C GLN A 8 -7.93 9.33 9.68
N LEU A 9 -8.15 8.51 8.66
CA LEU A 9 -9.06 8.83 7.54
C LEU A 9 -10.50 9.02 8.05
N LEU A 10 -10.97 8.15 8.96
CA LEU A 10 -12.28 8.31 9.61
C LEU A 10 -12.40 9.67 10.33
N ASN A 11 -11.35 10.07 11.04
CA ASN A 11 -11.35 11.34 11.78
C ASN A 11 -11.29 12.56 10.87
N LEU A 12 -10.56 12.49 9.76
CA LEU A 12 -10.38 13.59 8.82
C LEU A 12 -11.54 13.72 7.81
N ALA A 13 -12.25 12.63 7.51
CA ALA A 13 -13.32 12.64 6.52
C ALA A 13 -14.45 13.61 6.92
N GLU A 14 -14.81 14.52 6.02
CA GLU A 14 -15.88 15.50 6.24
C GLU A 14 -17.24 14.96 5.83
N HIS A 15 -17.30 14.14 4.77
CA HIS A 15 -18.54 13.58 4.24
C HIS A 15 -19.03 12.41 5.10
N HIS A 16 -20.32 12.41 5.41
CA HIS A 16 -20.92 11.39 6.26
C HIS A 16 -20.76 9.97 5.71
N GLU A 17 -20.95 9.80 4.41
CA GLU A 17 -20.79 8.52 3.71
C GLU A 17 -19.34 8.01 3.79
N ALA A 18 -18.36 8.91 3.67
CA ALA A 18 -16.96 8.56 3.83
C ALA A 18 -16.64 8.10 5.26
N ARG A 19 -17.21 8.77 6.27
CA ARG A 19 -17.06 8.35 7.68
C ARG A 19 -17.64 6.96 7.92
N LEU A 20 -18.83 6.68 7.40
CA LEU A 20 -19.44 5.35 7.51
C LEU A 20 -18.55 4.29 6.84
N TYR A 21 -18.04 4.60 5.65
CA TYR A 21 -17.12 3.72 4.94
C TYR A 21 -15.82 3.48 5.74
N TYR A 22 -15.16 4.53 6.26
CA TYR A 22 -13.93 4.35 7.04
C TYR A 22 -14.14 3.61 8.35
N THR A 23 -15.34 3.63 8.92
CA THR A 23 -15.68 2.76 10.06
C THR A 23 -15.58 1.28 9.69
N THR A 24 -16.07 0.90 8.50
CA THR A 24 -15.93 -0.49 8.01
C THR A 24 -14.49 -0.82 7.66
N MET A 25 -13.75 0.12 7.06
CA MET A 25 -12.33 -0.07 6.75
C MET A 25 -11.48 -0.30 8.00
N VAL A 26 -11.73 0.43 9.10
CA VAL A 26 -11.06 0.17 10.40
C VAL A 26 -11.31 -1.25 10.87
N GLN A 27 -12.54 -1.76 10.71
CA GLN A 27 -12.89 -3.13 11.09
C GLN A 27 -12.19 -4.16 10.19
N ASP A 28 -12.15 -3.92 8.88
CA ASP A 28 -11.48 -4.80 7.91
C ASP A 28 -9.98 -4.90 8.22
N GLU A 29 -9.31 -3.77 8.41
CA GLU A 29 -7.90 -3.73 8.75
C GLU A 29 -7.60 -4.40 10.10
N SER A 30 -8.51 -4.30 11.07
CA SER A 30 -8.37 -5.00 12.34
C SER A 30 -8.46 -6.53 12.17
N ARG A 31 -9.36 -7.02 11.31
CA ARG A 31 -9.45 -8.45 10.94
C ARG A 31 -8.20 -8.92 10.20
N HIS A 32 -7.63 -8.08 9.31
CA HIS A 32 -6.38 -8.39 8.61
C HIS A 32 -5.24 -8.59 9.61
N VAL A 33 -5.08 -7.67 10.58
CA VAL A 33 -4.07 -7.79 11.62
C VAL A 33 -4.27 -9.04 12.46
N GLU A 34 -5.50 -9.33 12.89
CA GLU A 34 -5.81 -10.54 13.68
C GLU A 34 -5.47 -11.83 12.91
N ALA A 35 -5.84 -11.90 11.64
CA ALA A 35 -5.58 -13.06 10.78
C ALA A 35 -4.07 -13.28 10.57
N TRP A 36 -3.31 -12.21 10.31
CA TRP A 36 -1.85 -12.30 10.20
C TRP A 36 -1.20 -12.72 11.53
N LEU A 37 -1.64 -12.19 12.67
CA LEU A 37 -1.08 -12.57 13.98
C LEU A 37 -1.34 -14.04 14.30
N LYS A 38 -2.52 -14.56 13.97
CA LYS A 38 -2.83 -16.00 14.13
C LYS A 38 -1.92 -16.84 13.24
N LEU A 39 -1.81 -16.52 11.95
CA LEU A 39 -0.96 -17.26 11.03
C LEU A 39 0.52 -17.22 11.44
N LEU A 40 1.03 -16.06 11.86
CA LEU A 40 2.40 -15.92 12.35
C LEU A 40 2.64 -16.73 13.62
N GLY A 41 1.66 -16.83 14.50
CA GLY A 41 1.73 -17.68 15.69
C GLY A 41 1.97 -19.17 15.35
N GLU A 42 1.33 -19.67 14.28
CA GLU A 42 1.48 -21.06 13.82
C GLU A 42 2.86 -21.34 13.18
N VAL A 43 3.53 -20.32 12.65
CA VAL A 43 4.83 -20.48 11.98
C VAL A 43 6.03 -20.00 12.80
N GLY A 44 5.86 -19.80 14.09
CA GLY A 44 6.94 -19.44 15.03
C GLY A 44 7.09 -17.96 15.31
N GLY A 45 6.11 -17.16 14.96
CA GLY A 45 6.07 -15.72 15.24
C GLY A 45 6.57 -14.82 14.11
N PRO A 46 6.60 -13.50 14.36
CA PRO A 46 7.05 -12.53 13.38
C PRO A 46 8.55 -12.68 13.10
N GLY A 47 8.91 -12.53 11.83
CA GLY A 47 10.31 -12.50 11.39
C GLY A 47 11.02 -11.19 11.74
N ALA A 48 12.18 -10.96 11.12
CA ALA A 48 12.93 -9.73 11.28
C ALA A 48 12.07 -8.51 10.86
N ARG A 49 12.19 -7.43 11.64
CA ARG A 49 11.48 -6.18 11.40
C ARG A 49 12.05 -5.48 10.16
N ASP A 50 11.18 -5.08 9.27
CA ASP A 50 11.54 -4.33 8.07
C ASP A 50 11.62 -2.83 8.37
N PRO A 51 12.80 -2.20 8.27
CA PRO A 51 12.96 -0.78 8.56
C PRO A 51 12.22 0.14 7.57
N HIS A 52 12.07 -0.30 6.32
CA HIS A 52 11.37 0.48 5.29
C HIS A 52 9.86 0.52 5.54
N LEU A 53 9.29 -0.57 6.09
CA LEU A 53 7.90 -0.58 6.52
C LEU A 53 7.67 0.38 7.71
N ASP A 54 8.65 0.50 8.62
CA ASP A 54 8.60 1.50 9.69
C ASP A 54 8.65 2.94 9.15
N GLU A 55 9.46 3.17 8.13
CA GLU A 55 9.56 4.47 7.47
C GLU A 55 8.27 4.83 6.73
N LEU A 56 7.66 3.89 6.00
CA LEU A 56 6.33 4.06 5.41
C LEU A 56 5.28 4.37 6.49
N ALA A 57 5.33 3.64 7.61
CA ALA A 57 4.40 3.86 8.72
C ALA A 57 4.53 5.29 9.30
N ARG A 58 5.74 5.76 9.53
CA ARG A 58 5.99 7.13 9.99
C ARG A 58 5.51 8.15 8.96
N MET A 59 5.82 7.96 7.70
CA MET A 59 5.36 8.85 6.64
C MET A 59 3.82 8.96 6.63
N PHE A 60 3.12 7.84 6.59
CA PHE A 60 1.65 7.83 6.52
C PHE A 60 0.97 8.35 7.78
N LEU A 61 1.52 8.06 8.96
CA LEU A 61 0.86 8.41 10.22
C LEU A 61 1.22 9.81 10.72
N ASP A 62 2.47 10.22 10.52
CA ASP A 62 3.03 11.39 11.19
C ASP A 62 3.36 12.54 10.21
N ASP A 63 3.83 12.25 8.98
CA ASP A 63 4.28 13.29 8.05
C ASP A 63 3.12 13.85 7.17
N LEU A 64 2.05 13.07 6.94
CA LEU A 64 0.90 13.49 6.15
C LEU A 64 -0.21 14.02 7.06
N ASP A 65 -0.76 15.18 6.76
CA ASP A 65 -1.81 15.83 7.55
C ASP A 65 -3.10 16.15 6.76
N LEU A 66 -3.06 16.14 5.43
CA LEU A 66 -4.23 16.38 4.60
C LEU A 66 -4.97 15.08 4.27
N LEU A 67 -6.29 15.16 4.21
CA LEU A 67 -7.14 14.03 3.84
C LEU A 67 -6.81 13.53 2.44
N GLU A 68 -6.68 14.43 1.47
CA GLU A 68 -6.35 14.12 0.07
C GLU A 68 -5.02 13.36 -0.05
N GLU A 69 -3.99 13.80 0.67
CA GLU A 69 -2.69 13.12 0.67
C GLU A 69 -2.81 11.69 1.20
N LYS A 70 -3.55 11.51 2.30
CA LYS A 70 -3.72 10.20 2.92
C LYS A 70 -4.55 9.25 2.05
N VAL A 71 -5.66 9.73 1.49
CA VAL A 71 -6.50 8.92 0.56
C VAL A 71 -5.68 8.55 -0.67
N PHE A 72 -5.02 9.52 -1.30
CA PHE A 72 -4.23 9.27 -2.50
C PHE A 72 -3.09 8.29 -2.24
N LEU A 73 -2.22 8.58 -1.26
CA LEU A 73 -1.00 7.80 -1.08
C LEU A 73 -1.26 6.41 -0.51
N MET A 74 -2.22 6.25 0.39
CA MET A 74 -2.54 4.94 0.96
C MET A 74 -3.50 4.15 0.08
N GLN A 75 -4.75 4.62 -0.06
CA GLN A 75 -5.78 3.81 -0.70
C GLN A 75 -5.65 3.74 -2.22
N VAL A 76 -5.26 4.86 -2.86
CA VAL A 76 -5.16 4.89 -4.31
C VAL A 76 -3.83 4.32 -4.79
N PHE A 77 -2.73 4.75 -4.20
CA PHE A 77 -1.40 4.46 -4.71
C PHE A 77 -0.79 3.21 -4.07
N PHE A 78 -0.66 3.17 -2.73
CA PHE A 78 -0.03 2.04 -2.03
C PHE A 78 -0.83 0.74 -2.16
N GLU A 79 -2.15 0.75 -1.91
CA GLU A 79 -2.97 -0.47 -2.01
C GLU A 79 -2.98 -1.02 -3.43
N ARG A 80 -2.99 -0.14 -4.44
CA ARG A 80 -2.87 -0.60 -5.84
C ARG A 80 -1.59 -1.37 -6.10
N MET A 81 -0.49 -0.94 -5.52
CA MET A 81 0.80 -1.60 -5.70
C MET A 81 0.92 -2.91 -4.92
N ILE A 82 0.23 -3.05 -3.76
CA ILE A 82 0.33 -4.26 -2.93
C ILE A 82 -0.62 -5.39 -3.37
N ILE A 83 -1.78 -5.09 -3.95
CA ILE A 83 -2.79 -6.06 -4.41
C ILE A 83 -2.19 -7.17 -5.30
N PRO A 84 -1.34 -6.89 -6.32
CA PRO A 84 -0.74 -7.92 -7.15
C PRO A 84 0.08 -8.95 -6.35
N ARG A 85 0.68 -8.55 -5.23
CA ARG A 85 1.44 -9.46 -4.34
C ARG A 85 0.55 -10.44 -3.64
N PHE A 86 -0.56 -9.99 -3.07
CA PHE A 86 -1.53 -10.88 -2.44
C PHE A 86 -2.13 -11.84 -3.47
N ARG A 87 -2.43 -11.38 -4.68
CA ARG A 87 -2.88 -12.25 -5.79
C ARG A 87 -1.85 -13.31 -6.15
N LEU A 88 -0.57 -12.95 -6.15
CA LEU A 88 0.48 -13.92 -6.42
C LEU A 88 0.56 -14.97 -5.32
N ILE A 89 0.62 -14.54 -4.05
CA ILE A 89 0.67 -15.46 -2.90
C ILE A 89 -0.55 -16.38 -2.91
N ALA A 90 -1.74 -15.82 -3.15
CA ALA A 90 -2.98 -16.59 -3.24
C ALA A 90 -2.95 -17.71 -4.32
N ARG A 91 -2.14 -17.55 -5.37
CA ARG A 91 -2.00 -18.52 -6.46
C ARG A 91 -0.84 -19.49 -6.27
N SER A 92 0.21 -19.10 -5.58
CA SER A 92 1.48 -19.82 -5.52
C SER A 92 1.86 -20.36 -4.15
N ALA A 93 1.19 -19.93 -3.08
CA ALA A 93 1.49 -20.44 -1.75
C ALA A 93 1.12 -21.92 -1.64
N PRO A 94 2.03 -22.78 -1.16
CA PRO A 94 1.73 -24.19 -0.90
C PRO A 94 0.77 -24.37 0.28
N ASP A 95 0.76 -23.42 1.21
CA ASP A 95 -0.13 -23.41 2.36
C ASP A 95 -1.50 -22.83 1.96
N THR A 96 -2.55 -23.62 2.19
CA THR A 96 -3.93 -23.29 1.81
C THR A 96 -4.52 -22.16 2.65
N VAL A 97 -4.13 -22.05 3.93
CA VAL A 97 -4.59 -20.99 4.85
C VAL A 97 -4.00 -19.65 4.41
N LEU A 98 -2.70 -19.62 4.13
CA LEU A 98 -2.04 -18.41 3.59
C LEU A 98 -2.65 -18.00 2.24
N ALA A 99 -2.89 -18.97 1.34
CA ALA A 99 -3.50 -18.71 0.05
C ALA A 99 -4.92 -18.13 0.18
N ASP A 100 -5.74 -18.67 1.09
CA ASP A 100 -7.10 -18.17 1.33
C ASP A 100 -7.09 -16.80 2.00
N LEU A 101 -6.23 -16.58 2.98
CA LEU A 101 -6.02 -15.28 3.60
C LEU A 101 -5.69 -14.21 2.54
N CYS A 102 -4.67 -14.43 1.70
CA CYS A 102 -4.29 -13.47 0.66
C CYS A 102 -5.39 -13.26 -0.39
N ARG A 103 -6.22 -14.27 -0.65
CA ARG A 103 -7.39 -14.11 -1.53
C ARG A 103 -8.43 -13.17 -0.94
N ARG A 104 -8.72 -13.27 0.36
CA ARG A 104 -9.65 -12.39 1.09
C ARG A 104 -9.11 -10.97 1.18
N LEU A 105 -7.85 -10.80 1.56
CA LEU A 105 -7.16 -9.50 1.57
C LEU A 105 -7.26 -8.81 0.20
N THR A 106 -7.05 -9.54 -0.89
CA THR A 106 -7.17 -8.98 -2.25
C THR A 106 -8.58 -8.43 -2.55
N ILE A 107 -9.63 -9.02 -1.98
CA ILE A 107 -11.01 -8.54 -2.16
C ILE A 107 -11.22 -7.27 -1.36
N ASP A 108 -10.85 -7.27 -0.09
CA ASP A 108 -11.03 -6.13 0.81
C ASP A 108 -10.21 -4.92 0.33
N ASP A 109 -8.91 -5.09 0.04
CA ASP A 109 -8.04 -4.03 -0.48
C ASP A 109 -8.49 -3.52 -1.86
N GLY A 110 -9.09 -4.41 -2.68
CA GLY A 110 -9.72 -4.00 -3.93
C GLY A 110 -10.92 -3.06 -3.72
N ILE A 111 -11.71 -3.27 -2.67
CA ILE A 111 -12.80 -2.39 -2.25
C ILE A 111 -12.22 -1.09 -1.68
N HIS A 112 -11.19 -1.18 -0.83
CA HIS A 112 -10.52 -0.03 -0.25
C HIS A 112 -9.95 0.88 -1.35
N HIS A 113 -9.21 0.31 -2.31
CA HIS A 113 -8.67 1.04 -3.45
C HIS A 113 -9.78 1.70 -4.31
N SER A 114 -10.84 0.96 -4.65
CA SER A 114 -11.92 1.47 -5.49
C SER A 114 -12.68 2.61 -4.82
N SER A 115 -12.93 2.49 -3.52
CA SER A 115 -13.58 3.53 -2.72
C SER A 115 -12.67 4.74 -2.55
N GLY A 116 -11.37 4.53 -2.34
CA GLY A 116 -10.35 5.58 -2.32
C GLY A 116 -10.34 6.35 -3.64
N MET A 117 -10.33 5.66 -4.78
CA MET A 117 -10.41 6.27 -6.12
C MET A 117 -11.67 7.11 -6.31
N ALA A 118 -12.82 6.63 -5.84
CA ALA A 118 -14.08 7.36 -5.94
C ALA A 118 -14.05 8.63 -5.08
N TYR A 119 -13.59 8.51 -3.85
CA TYR A 119 -13.52 9.64 -2.91
C TYR A 119 -12.47 10.66 -3.33
N GLU A 120 -11.30 10.22 -3.78
CA GLU A 120 -10.23 11.10 -4.27
C GLU A 120 -10.71 11.97 -5.43
N ARG A 121 -11.50 11.43 -6.36
CA ARG A 121 -12.10 12.23 -7.43
C ARG A 121 -13.01 13.34 -6.91
N VAL A 122 -13.70 13.13 -5.79
CA VAL A 122 -14.50 14.17 -5.14
C VAL A 122 -13.60 15.23 -4.53
N LEU A 123 -12.59 14.83 -3.75
CA LEU A 123 -11.66 15.73 -3.09
C LEU A 123 -10.88 16.60 -4.10
N LEU A 124 -10.42 16.01 -5.20
CA LEU A 124 -9.66 16.71 -6.23
C LEU A 124 -10.43 17.79 -7.00
N ARG A 125 -11.78 17.82 -6.91
CA ARG A 125 -12.59 18.90 -7.53
C ARG A 125 -12.34 20.25 -6.89
N THR A 126 -12.03 20.26 -5.60
CA THR A 126 -11.81 21.48 -4.81
C THR A 126 -10.37 21.62 -4.35
N ALA A 127 -9.54 20.59 -4.55
CA ALA A 127 -8.15 20.58 -4.13
C ALA A 127 -7.35 21.70 -4.81
N SER A 128 -6.62 22.46 -4.00
CA SER A 128 -5.73 23.53 -4.48
C SER A 128 -4.56 22.96 -5.30
N LYS A 129 -3.92 23.81 -6.10
CA LYS A 129 -2.68 23.45 -6.78
C LYS A 129 -1.61 23.00 -5.78
N GLN A 130 -1.50 23.68 -4.64
CA GLN A 130 -0.55 23.34 -3.58
C GLN A 130 -0.84 21.95 -2.99
N THR A 131 -2.12 21.59 -2.76
CA THR A 131 -2.51 20.25 -2.31
C THR A 131 -2.05 19.18 -3.31
N LYS A 132 -2.30 19.39 -4.61
CA LYS A 132 -1.87 18.45 -5.66
C LYS A 132 -0.34 18.30 -5.73
N GLU A 133 0.40 19.40 -5.59
CA GLU A 133 1.86 19.39 -5.53
C GLU A 133 2.38 18.60 -4.31
N ARG A 134 1.71 18.71 -3.15
CA ARG A 134 2.03 17.93 -1.96
C ARG A 134 1.80 16.43 -2.19
N MET A 135 0.68 16.06 -2.82
CA MET A 135 0.38 14.67 -3.18
C MET A 135 1.46 14.06 -4.09
N ILE A 136 1.89 14.80 -5.11
CA ILE A 136 2.97 14.37 -6.02
C ILE A 136 4.28 14.19 -5.24
N LYS A 137 4.67 15.16 -4.42
CA LYS A 137 5.86 15.05 -3.55
C LYS A 137 5.77 13.88 -2.56
N GLY A 138 4.58 13.60 -2.06
CA GLY A 138 4.33 12.43 -1.23
C GLY A 138 4.60 11.13 -1.98
N ALA A 139 4.16 11.02 -3.25
CA ALA A 139 4.45 9.86 -4.10
C ALA A 139 5.96 9.76 -4.43
N GLU A 140 6.63 10.87 -4.71
CA GLU A 140 8.08 10.93 -4.91
C GLU A 140 8.85 10.37 -3.71
N LYS A 141 8.43 10.74 -2.50
CA LYS A 141 9.04 10.26 -1.25
C LYS A 141 8.70 8.78 -1.00
N MET A 142 7.48 8.37 -1.26
CA MET A 142 6.99 7.03 -0.96
C MET A 142 7.59 5.95 -1.87
N LEU A 143 7.73 6.22 -3.15
CA LEU A 143 8.14 5.22 -4.14
C LEU A 143 9.50 4.57 -3.84
N PRO A 144 10.58 5.31 -3.54
CA PRO A 144 11.86 4.68 -3.16
C PRO A 144 11.72 3.78 -1.93
N ILE A 145 11.02 4.25 -0.89
CA ILE A 145 10.81 3.47 0.34
C ILE A 145 10.00 2.20 0.04
N PHE A 146 8.97 2.29 -0.81
CA PHE A 146 8.20 1.13 -1.25
C PHE A 146 9.06 0.12 -2.01
N VAL A 147 9.89 0.58 -2.95
CA VAL A 147 10.83 -0.28 -3.69
C VAL A 147 11.78 -0.99 -2.72
N ASP A 148 12.36 -0.27 -1.79
CA ASP A 148 13.27 -0.82 -0.79
C ASP A 148 12.55 -1.82 0.14
N HIS A 149 11.33 -1.51 0.60
CA HIS A 149 10.48 -2.44 1.35
C HIS A 149 10.25 -3.75 0.59
N VAL A 150 9.89 -3.63 -0.67
CA VAL A 150 9.56 -4.80 -1.49
C VAL A 150 10.78 -5.67 -1.79
N LEU A 151 11.93 -5.05 -2.00
CA LEU A 151 13.20 -5.73 -2.29
C LEU A 151 13.96 -6.11 -1.02
N TRP A 152 13.52 -5.63 0.14
CA TRP A 152 14.16 -5.93 1.41
C TRP A 152 14.17 -7.44 1.70
N ARG A 153 15.33 -7.92 2.13
CA ARG A 153 15.52 -9.32 2.53
C ARG A 153 16.33 -9.36 3.82
N PRO A 154 15.79 -9.96 4.87
CA PRO A 154 16.58 -10.22 6.07
C PRO A 154 17.73 -11.19 5.75
N LYS A 155 18.85 -11.05 6.45
CA LYS A 155 20.06 -11.86 6.23
C LYS A 155 19.79 -13.37 6.30
N GLU A 156 18.79 -13.78 7.06
CA GLU A 156 18.36 -15.17 7.22
C GLU A 156 17.73 -15.77 5.93
N ARG A 157 17.49 -14.95 4.88
CA ARG A 157 16.92 -15.38 3.59
C ARG A 157 17.90 -15.36 2.44
N ASP A 158 19.20 -15.58 2.70
CA ASP A 158 20.25 -15.60 1.66
C ASP A 158 20.14 -16.74 0.62
N PHE A 159 19.12 -17.60 0.75
CA PHE A 159 18.85 -18.67 -0.23
C PHE A 159 18.13 -18.17 -1.51
N ILE A 160 17.83 -16.86 -1.61
CA ILE A 160 17.16 -16.30 -2.79
C ILE A 160 18.14 -16.28 -3.96
N THR A 161 17.81 -17.06 -4.99
CA THR A 161 18.59 -17.14 -6.21
C THR A 161 18.54 -15.83 -7.01
N SER A 162 19.55 -15.60 -7.88
CA SER A 162 19.59 -14.46 -8.79
C SER A 162 18.32 -14.40 -9.69
N ALA A 163 17.82 -15.55 -10.12
CA ALA A 163 16.59 -15.64 -10.93
C ALA A 163 15.34 -15.18 -10.15
N MET A 164 15.26 -15.47 -8.84
CA MET A 164 14.15 -14.98 -7.99
C MET A 164 14.25 -13.46 -7.83
N ARG A 165 15.47 -12.93 -7.63
CA ARG A 165 15.72 -11.50 -7.51
C ARG A 165 15.33 -10.74 -8.79
N THR A 166 15.70 -11.26 -9.95
CA THR A 166 15.32 -10.67 -11.26
C THR A 166 13.80 -10.59 -11.42
N ARG A 167 13.06 -11.66 -11.03
CA ARG A 167 11.59 -11.66 -11.07
C ARG A 167 10.97 -10.64 -10.11
N ASP A 168 11.53 -10.49 -8.91
CA ASP A 168 11.04 -9.52 -7.95
C ASP A 168 11.25 -8.10 -8.48
N ILE A 169 12.40 -7.79 -9.04
CA ILE A 169 12.71 -6.49 -9.66
C ILE A 169 11.74 -6.18 -10.81
N GLN A 170 11.52 -7.13 -11.73
CA GLN A 170 10.58 -6.93 -12.83
C GLN A 170 9.16 -6.66 -12.34
N ARG A 171 8.72 -7.38 -11.30
CA ARG A 171 7.41 -7.20 -10.70
C ARG A 171 7.24 -5.84 -10.02
N VAL A 172 8.27 -5.37 -9.30
CA VAL A 172 8.26 -4.02 -8.72
C VAL A 172 8.08 -2.96 -9.80
N LYS A 173 8.75 -3.10 -10.95
CA LYS A 173 8.57 -2.18 -12.08
C LYS A 173 7.11 -2.13 -12.53
N GLU A 174 6.48 -3.28 -12.73
CA GLU A 174 5.08 -3.38 -13.13
C GLU A 174 4.12 -2.77 -12.09
N GLU A 175 4.38 -3.01 -10.79
CA GLU A 175 3.59 -2.44 -9.69
C GLU A 175 3.67 -0.92 -9.65
N VAL A 176 4.87 -0.36 -9.80
CA VAL A 176 5.10 1.09 -9.85
C VAL A 176 4.46 1.71 -11.09
N GLU A 177 4.63 1.11 -12.27
CA GLU A 177 3.98 1.58 -13.50
C GLU A 177 2.45 1.64 -13.37
N GLU A 178 1.84 0.65 -12.71
CA GLU A 178 0.41 0.66 -12.42
C GLU A 178 0.02 1.82 -11.48
N GLY A 179 0.80 2.07 -10.43
CA GLY A 179 0.60 3.22 -9.55
C GLY A 179 0.67 4.55 -10.31
N VAL A 180 1.67 4.72 -11.17
CA VAL A 180 1.84 5.91 -12.02
C VAL A 180 0.66 6.12 -12.97
N LYS A 181 0.17 5.05 -13.62
CA LYS A 181 -1.02 5.12 -14.50
C LYS A 181 -2.26 5.59 -13.72
N ILE A 182 -2.45 5.06 -12.52
CA ILE A 182 -3.59 5.44 -11.66
C ILE A 182 -3.49 6.91 -11.26
N ALA A 183 -2.33 7.38 -10.78
CA ALA A 183 -2.12 8.78 -10.45
C ALA A 183 -2.40 9.71 -11.64
N SER A 184 -1.90 9.35 -12.82
CA SER A 184 -2.15 10.09 -14.07
C SER A 184 -3.64 10.13 -14.43
N SER A 185 -4.40 9.06 -14.14
CA SER A 185 -5.86 9.03 -14.37
C SER A 185 -6.64 10.00 -13.46
N LEU A 186 -6.04 10.43 -12.36
CA LEU A 186 -6.55 11.46 -11.46
C LEU A 186 -6.04 12.88 -11.80
N GLY A 187 -5.24 13.02 -12.84
CA GLY A 187 -4.63 14.29 -13.24
C GLY A 187 -3.42 14.69 -12.36
N LEU A 188 -2.83 13.73 -11.64
CA LEU A 188 -1.61 13.90 -10.87
C LEU A 188 -0.44 13.37 -11.71
N ASP A 189 0.44 14.25 -12.13
CA ASP A 189 1.60 13.87 -12.95
C ASP A 189 2.76 13.41 -12.07
N VAL A 190 2.90 12.10 -11.97
CA VAL A 190 3.96 11.42 -11.22
C VAL A 190 4.93 10.67 -12.13
N ARG A 191 4.91 10.95 -13.46
CA ARG A 191 5.72 10.20 -14.45
C ARG A 191 7.20 10.49 -14.35
N ASP A 192 7.55 11.69 -13.91
CA ASP A 192 8.94 12.15 -13.81
C ASP A 192 9.56 11.83 -12.44
N ILE A 193 8.89 11.02 -11.63
CA ILE A 193 9.45 10.58 -10.34
C ILE A 193 10.68 9.71 -10.60
N GLU A 194 11.84 10.21 -10.19
CA GLU A 194 13.07 9.43 -10.19
C GLU A 194 13.04 8.39 -9.05
N TYR A 195 13.00 7.13 -9.41
CA TYR A 195 13.22 6.03 -8.49
C TYR A 195 14.23 5.06 -9.08
N THR A 196 15.18 4.62 -8.26
CA THR A 196 16.19 3.66 -8.71
C THR A 196 15.72 2.26 -8.38
N ILE A 197 15.35 1.48 -9.40
CA ILE A 197 15.20 0.04 -9.23
C ILE A 197 16.56 -0.59 -9.53
N PRO A 198 17.15 -1.37 -8.61
CA PRO A 198 18.42 -2.02 -8.86
C PRO A 198 18.39 -2.82 -10.15
N ASN A 199 19.46 -2.76 -10.93
CA ASN A 199 19.62 -3.65 -12.07
C ASN A 199 19.76 -5.09 -11.55
N ALA A 200 19.15 -6.04 -12.26
CA ALA A 200 19.16 -7.47 -11.94
C ALA A 200 20.55 -8.08 -12.05
#